data_2233c008def9c036a1c8c93b22b2d266
#
_entry.id   2233c008def9c036a1c8c93b22b2d266
#
_cell.length_a   1.000
_cell.length_b   1.000
_cell.length_c   1.000
_cell.angle_alpha   90.00
_cell.angle_beta   90.00
_cell.angle_gamma   90.00
#
_symmetry.space_group_name_H-M   'P 1'
#
loop_
_entity.id
_entity.type
_entity.pdbx_description
1 polymer ?
#
loop_
_entity_poly.entity_id
_entity_poly.type
_entity_poly.pdbx_seq_one_letter_code
_entity_poly.pdbx_strand_id
1 'polypeptide(L)'
;MYGLLSLSFSLIGISLDYFLDDIEKDDKIGLQILKSASLEHVLGHIVFGMVVALPTLAYRYIIASGGFAILLDADHLIQFFGIENISRMGHSFVFAILVIFIMMIIFGKKDYFLGVISFAAILSHISFDILIGNGSSFPLFAPITTTFFTFQQSDWLIVLISGIVIVLSIKIIVRRKIHFQKLNK
;
A
#
# COMPACT_ATOMS: atom_id res chain seq x y z
N MET A 1 -8.48 -11.08 11.37
CA MET A 1 -7.69 -9.95 11.90
C MET A 1 -7.33 -8.94 10.81
N TYR A 2 -6.68 -9.32 9.72
CA TYR A 2 -6.35 -8.40 8.60
C TYR A 2 -7.57 -7.71 7.98
N GLY A 3 -8.67 -8.45 7.75
CA GLY A 3 -9.91 -7.87 7.23
C GLY A 3 -10.53 -6.85 8.16
N LEU A 4 -10.42 -7.04 9.47
CA LEU A 4 -10.91 -6.08 10.48
C LEU A 4 -10.07 -4.80 10.49
N LEU A 5 -8.74 -4.92 10.38
CA LEU A 5 -7.84 -3.76 10.28
C LEU A 5 -8.11 -2.96 8.99
N SER A 6 -8.25 -3.65 7.86
CA SER A 6 -8.62 -3.02 6.58
C SER A 6 -9.98 -2.30 6.68
N LEU A 7 -10.99 -2.99 7.24
CA LEU A 7 -12.32 -2.41 7.41
C LEU A 7 -12.31 -1.22 8.37
N SER A 8 -11.56 -1.32 9.48
CA SER A 8 -11.43 -0.22 10.44
C SER A 8 -10.79 1.01 9.81
N PHE A 9 -9.73 0.83 9.03
CA PHE A 9 -9.10 1.95 8.31
C PHE A 9 -10.03 2.55 7.27
N SER A 10 -10.75 1.73 6.50
CA SER A 10 -11.73 2.21 5.52
C SER A 10 -12.86 2.98 6.19
N LEU A 11 -13.36 2.50 7.34
CA LEU A 11 -14.40 3.18 8.11
C LEU A 11 -13.92 4.49 8.73
N ILE A 12 -12.67 4.56 9.18
CA ILE A 12 -12.06 5.80 9.67
C ILE A 12 -11.95 6.80 8.54
N GLY A 13 -11.49 6.39 7.35
CA GLY A 13 -11.41 7.24 6.16
C GLY A 13 -12.78 7.80 5.77
N ILE A 14 -13.79 6.94 5.67
CA ILE A 14 -15.17 7.34 5.34
C ILE A 14 -15.77 8.26 6.43
N SER A 15 -15.51 7.98 7.69
CA SER A 15 -15.99 8.81 8.80
C SER A 15 -15.32 10.18 8.83
N LEU A 16 -14.04 10.23 8.48
CA LEU A 16 -13.29 11.49 8.35
C LEU A 16 -13.84 12.33 7.20
N ASP A 17 -14.13 11.72 6.06
CA ASP A 17 -14.71 12.36 4.88
C ASP A 17 -16.06 13.01 5.23
N TYR A 18 -16.91 12.30 5.98
CA TYR A 18 -18.20 12.82 6.44
C TYR A 18 -18.07 13.95 7.47
N PHE A 19 -17.07 13.89 8.35
CA PHE A 19 -16.83 14.91 9.38
C PHE A 19 -16.19 16.18 8.82
N LEU A 20 -15.40 16.05 7.75
CA LEU A 20 -14.70 17.16 7.12
C LEU A 20 -15.56 17.93 6.10
N ASP A 21 -16.63 17.35 5.60
CA ASP A 21 -17.61 18.02 4.74
C ASP A 21 -18.31 19.20 5.47
N ASP A 22 -18.28 19.17 6.81
CA ASP A 22 -18.83 20.22 7.70
C ASP A 22 -17.80 21.32 8.06
N ILE A 23 -16.51 21.13 7.74
CA ILE A 23 -15.45 22.10 8.02
C ILE A 23 -15.21 22.97 6.79
N GLU A 24 -15.46 24.23 6.93
CA GLU A 24 -15.47 25.32 5.95
C GLU A 24 -14.32 25.32 4.91
N LYS A 25 -14.71 25.56 3.68
CA LYS A 25 -14.00 25.44 2.39
C LYS A 25 -12.75 26.29 2.15
N ASP A 26 -12.12 26.88 3.15
CA ASP A 26 -11.11 27.94 2.93
C ASP A 26 -9.65 27.48 3.07
N ASP A 27 -9.38 26.20 3.32
CA ASP A 27 -8.02 25.73 3.53
C ASP A 27 -7.61 24.70 2.46
N LYS A 28 -6.62 25.09 1.62
CA LYS A 28 -6.09 24.22 0.55
C LYS A 28 -5.55 22.89 1.09
N ILE A 29 -5.07 22.87 2.32
CA ILE A 29 -4.57 21.66 3.00
C ILE A 29 -5.73 20.75 3.36
N GLY A 30 -6.84 21.28 3.90
CA GLY A 30 -8.05 20.54 4.20
C GLY A 30 -8.65 19.89 2.95
N LEU A 31 -8.67 20.59 1.83
CA LEU A 31 -9.18 20.06 0.55
C LEU A 31 -8.32 18.92 -0.02
N GLN A 32 -7.01 18.93 0.22
CA GLN A 32 -6.11 17.88 -0.23
C GLN A 32 -6.25 16.61 0.62
N ILE A 33 -6.45 16.77 1.93
CA ILE A 33 -6.75 15.67 2.86
C ILE A 33 -8.13 15.06 2.55
N LEU A 34 -9.15 15.89 2.28
CA LEU A 34 -10.48 15.46 1.86
C LEU A 34 -10.46 14.61 0.58
N LYS A 35 -9.66 15.00 -0.42
CA LYS A 35 -9.51 14.23 -1.65
C LYS A 35 -8.84 12.88 -1.43
N SER A 36 -7.85 12.79 -0.54
CA SER A 36 -7.17 11.54 -0.20
C SER A 36 -8.03 10.59 0.64
N ALA A 37 -9.06 11.10 1.31
CA ALA A 37 -9.99 10.32 2.13
C ALA A 37 -11.29 9.96 1.39
N SER A 38 -11.44 10.31 0.11
CA SER A 38 -12.66 9.99 -0.63
C SER A 38 -12.89 8.48 -0.72
N LEU A 39 -14.16 8.05 -0.71
CA LEU A 39 -14.53 6.63 -0.84
C LEU A 39 -13.93 5.99 -2.10
N GLU A 40 -13.90 6.72 -3.20
CA GLU A 40 -13.31 6.27 -4.47
C GLU A 40 -11.81 6.00 -4.33
N HIS A 41 -11.10 6.88 -3.64
CA HIS A 41 -9.67 6.75 -3.37
C HIS A 41 -9.39 5.50 -2.53
N VAL A 42 -10.09 5.37 -1.41
CA VAL A 42 -9.96 4.21 -0.50
C VAL A 42 -10.28 2.90 -1.22
N LEU A 43 -11.39 2.83 -1.96
CA LEU A 43 -11.77 1.63 -2.71
C LEU A 43 -10.77 1.31 -3.82
N GLY A 44 -10.22 2.31 -4.49
CA GLY A 44 -9.20 2.13 -5.51
C GLY A 44 -7.95 1.47 -4.95
N HIS A 45 -7.43 1.93 -3.81
CA HIS A 45 -6.28 1.30 -3.14
C HIS A 45 -6.58 -0.14 -2.71
N ILE A 46 -7.77 -0.41 -2.17
CA ILE A 46 -8.18 -1.78 -1.81
C ILE A 46 -8.16 -2.67 -3.06
N VAL A 47 -8.78 -2.24 -4.14
CA VAL A 47 -8.89 -3.03 -5.38
C VAL A 47 -7.52 -3.29 -5.97
N PHE A 48 -6.67 -2.27 -6.09
CA PHE A 48 -5.32 -2.41 -6.62
C PHE A 48 -4.46 -3.34 -5.75
N GLY A 49 -4.55 -3.20 -4.42
CA GLY A 49 -3.90 -4.09 -3.48
C GLY A 49 -4.39 -5.53 -3.60
N MET A 50 -5.69 -5.76 -3.77
CA MET A 50 -6.24 -7.09 -3.99
C MET A 50 -5.77 -7.68 -5.33
N VAL A 51 -5.75 -6.90 -6.40
CA VAL A 51 -5.32 -7.32 -7.75
C VAL A 51 -3.89 -7.82 -7.73
N VAL A 52 -2.97 -7.10 -7.09
CA VAL A 52 -1.56 -7.49 -7.04
C VAL A 52 -1.34 -8.82 -6.31
N ALA A 53 -2.22 -9.19 -5.39
CA ALA A 53 -2.16 -10.43 -4.63
C ALA A 53 -2.97 -11.60 -5.25
N LEU A 54 -3.76 -11.36 -6.30
CA LEU A 54 -4.55 -12.41 -6.98
C LEU A 54 -3.74 -13.65 -7.39
N PRO A 55 -2.47 -13.51 -7.83
CA PRO A 55 -1.66 -14.67 -8.20
C PRO A 55 -1.46 -15.68 -7.06
N THR A 56 -1.62 -15.26 -5.80
CA THR A 56 -1.52 -16.18 -4.66
C THR A 56 -2.64 -17.21 -4.63
N LEU A 57 -3.83 -16.88 -5.15
CA LEU A 57 -5.07 -17.64 -5.08
C LEU A 57 -5.48 -17.97 -3.62
N ALA A 58 -5.09 -17.15 -2.68
CA ALA A 58 -5.37 -17.33 -1.25
C ALA A 58 -6.06 -16.09 -0.68
N TYR A 59 -7.32 -16.22 -0.27
CA TYR A 59 -8.16 -15.12 0.22
C TYR A 59 -7.48 -14.30 1.31
N ARG A 60 -6.78 -14.97 2.24
CA ARG A 60 -6.09 -14.28 3.34
C ARG A 60 -5.06 -13.26 2.84
N TYR A 61 -4.35 -13.58 1.76
CA TYR A 61 -3.34 -12.72 1.19
C TYR A 61 -3.94 -11.61 0.32
N ILE A 62 -5.02 -11.94 -0.40
CA ILE A 62 -5.74 -10.96 -1.22
C ILE A 62 -6.34 -9.88 -0.32
N ILE A 63 -7.04 -10.28 0.75
CA ILE A 63 -7.63 -9.33 1.71
C ILE A 63 -6.54 -8.55 2.46
N ALA A 64 -5.46 -9.22 2.88
CA ALA A 64 -4.34 -8.57 3.54
C ALA A 64 -3.68 -7.50 2.65
N SER A 65 -3.50 -7.80 1.36
CA SER A 65 -2.90 -6.87 0.41
C SER A 65 -3.75 -5.61 0.20
N GLY A 66 -5.08 -5.77 0.07
CA GLY A 66 -5.98 -4.62 0.03
C GLY A 66 -5.89 -3.75 1.29
N GLY A 67 -5.82 -4.39 2.46
CA GLY A 67 -5.64 -3.69 3.73
C GLY A 67 -4.29 -2.97 3.86
N PHE A 68 -3.21 -3.57 3.37
CA PHE A 68 -1.90 -2.94 3.39
C PHE A 68 -1.82 -1.75 2.42
N ALA A 69 -2.48 -1.84 1.28
CA ALA A 69 -2.49 -0.74 0.32
C ALA A 69 -3.09 0.55 0.93
N ILE A 70 -4.15 0.43 1.75
CA ILE A 70 -4.75 1.59 2.43
C ILE A 70 -3.92 2.07 3.62
N LEU A 71 -3.21 1.15 4.29
CA LEU A 71 -2.47 1.51 5.51
C LEU A 71 -1.44 2.62 5.27
N LEU A 72 -1.00 2.79 4.03
CA LEU A 72 -0.06 3.83 3.64
C LEU A 72 -0.67 5.23 3.77
N ASP A 73 -1.96 5.39 3.48
CA ASP A 73 -2.66 6.66 3.65
C ASP A 73 -2.75 7.12 5.10
N ALA A 74 -2.36 6.26 6.06
CA ALA A 74 -2.24 6.65 7.45
C ALA A 74 -1.16 7.74 7.68
N ASP A 75 -0.22 7.93 6.76
CA ASP A 75 0.74 9.03 6.82
C ASP A 75 0.05 10.39 6.64
N HIS A 76 -1.05 10.46 5.91
CA HIS A 76 -1.89 11.65 5.81
C HIS A 76 -2.55 12.02 7.15
N LEU A 77 -2.89 11.01 7.99
CA LEU A 77 -3.41 11.27 9.34
C LEU A 77 -2.36 11.93 10.25
N ILE A 78 -1.07 11.64 10.05
CA ILE A 78 0.02 12.24 10.82
C ILE A 78 0.13 13.75 10.51
N GLN A 79 -0.14 14.16 9.27
CA GLN A 79 -0.17 15.57 8.87
C GLN A 79 -1.24 16.35 9.64
N PHE A 80 -2.34 15.71 10.03
CA PHE A 80 -3.39 16.30 10.86
C PHE A 80 -2.89 16.76 12.23
N PHE A 81 -1.81 16.16 12.74
CA PHE A 81 -1.19 16.53 14.02
C PHE A 81 -0.13 17.64 13.88
N GLY A 82 -0.06 18.31 12.74
CA GLY A 82 0.88 19.40 12.51
C GLY A 82 2.34 18.96 12.36
N ILE A 83 2.58 17.69 12.09
CA ILE A 83 3.93 17.14 11.84
C ILE A 83 4.22 17.25 10.33
N GLU A 84 4.55 18.47 9.89
CA GLU A 84 4.74 18.80 8.47
C GLU A 84 5.96 18.12 7.81
N ASN A 85 6.89 17.60 8.60
CA ASN A 85 8.20 17.14 8.08
C ASN A 85 8.22 15.72 7.51
N ILE A 86 7.12 14.97 7.55
CA ILE A 86 7.06 13.59 7.06
C ILE A 86 6.20 13.52 5.80
N SER A 87 6.54 14.33 4.80
CA SER A 87 5.82 14.30 3.53
C SER A 87 6.02 12.94 2.84
N ARG A 88 4.94 12.13 2.79
CA ARG A 88 4.85 10.89 2.02
C ARG A 88 5.96 9.84 2.27
N MET A 89 6.50 9.74 3.48
CA MET A 89 7.48 8.69 3.82
C MET A 89 6.92 7.28 3.63
N GLY A 90 5.61 7.09 3.79
CA GLY A 90 4.92 5.83 3.52
C GLY A 90 5.06 5.34 2.08
N HIS A 91 5.26 6.26 1.14
CA HIS A 91 5.40 5.96 -0.29
C HIS A 91 6.85 5.66 -0.72
N SER A 92 7.70 5.25 0.22
CA SER A 92 9.10 4.92 -0.06
C SER A 92 9.37 3.42 -0.06
N PHE A 93 10.35 2.98 -0.85
CA PHE A 93 10.83 1.60 -0.83
C PHE A 93 11.47 1.22 0.52
N VAL A 94 12.08 2.19 1.19
CA VAL A 94 12.66 1.97 2.53
C VAL A 94 11.55 1.65 3.52
N PHE A 95 10.45 2.40 3.48
CA PHE A 95 9.28 2.10 4.29
C PHE A 95 8.66 0.74 3.92
N ALA A 96 8.58 0.43 2.62
CA ALA A 96 8.09 -0.87 2.16
C ALA A 96 8.90 -2.04 2.75
N ILE A 97 10.22 -1.92 2.75
CA ILE A 97 11.10 -2.93 3.35
C ILE A 97 10.89 -3.00 4.87
N LEU A 98 10.76 -1.86 5.55
CA LEU A 98 10.48 -1.82 6.98
C LEU A 98 9.16 -2.53 7.32
N VAL A 99 8.11 -2.29 6.53
CA VAL A 99 6.79 -2.93 6.71
C VAL A 99 6.90 -4.46 6.57
N ILE A 100 7.74 -4.98 5.65
CA ILE A 100 7.99 -6.42 5.55
C ILE A 100 8.46 -6.98 6.90
N PHE A 101 9.47 -6.36 7.51
CA PHE A 101 10.01 -6.82 8.79
C PHE A 101 8.98 -6.69 9.91
N ILE A 102 8.25 -5.58 9.98
CA ILE A 102 7.21 -5.36 10.98
C ILE A 102 6.12 -6.44 10.86
N MET A 103 5.64 -6.72 9.66
CA MET A 103 4.61 -7.72 9.43
C MET A 103 5.09 -9.14 9.74
N MET A 104 6.34 -9.46 9.42
CA MET A 104 6.92 -10.74 9.78
C MET A 104 7.10 -10.92 11.31
N ILE A 105 7.39 -9.85 12.03
CA ILE A 105 7.50 -9.87 13.49
C ILE A 105 6.12 -10.04 14.14
N ILE A 106 5.13 -9.28 13.70
CA ILE A 106 3.81 -9.24 14.34
C ILE A 106 2.99 -10.49 14.01
N PHE A 107 2.99 -10.93 12.74
CA PHE A 107 2.04 -11.91 12.24
C PHE A 107 2.63 -13.28 11.90
N GLY A 108 3.93 -13.39 11.83
CA GLY A 108 4.56 -14.69 11.60
C GLY A 108 5.95 -14.61 11.00
N LYS A 109 6.93 -14.89 11.78
CA LYS A 109 8.36 -14.91 11.40
C LYS A 109 8.69 -15.82 10.21
N LYS A 110 7.80 -16.75 9.84
CA LYS A 110 8.01 -17.74 8.78
C LYS A 110 7.09 -17.50 7.57
N ASP A 111 6.21 -16.50 7.61
CA ASP A 111 5.31 -16.20 6.48
C ASP A 111 5.98 -15.20 5.52
N TYR A 112 6.92 -15.70 4.72
CA TYR A 112 7.60 -14.92 3.69
C TYR A 112 6.63 -14.35 2.65
N PHE A 113 5.50 -15.03 2.41
CA PHE A 113 4.47 -14.55 1.52
C PHE A 113 3.86 -13.25 2.03
N LEU A 114 3.59 -13.16 3.32
CA LEU A 114 3.03 -11.97 3.92
C LEU A 114 3.94 -10.75 3.71
N GLY A 115 5.25 -10.94 3.91
CA GLY A 115 6.23 -9.87 3.66
C GLY A 115 6.23 -9.41 2.20
N VAL A 116 6.29 -10.35 1.25
CA VAL A 116 6.30 -10.02 -0.19
C VAL A 116 4.99 -9.33 -0.61
N ILE A 117 3.86 -9.78 -0.07
CA ILE A 117 2.56 -9.19 -0.39
C ILE A 117 2.45 -7.78 0.18
N SER A 118 2.97 -7.53 1.38
CA SER A 118 3.03 -6.17 1.94
C SER A 118 3.83 -5.23 1.04
N PHE A 119 4.98 -5.68 0.53
CA PHE A 119 5.77 -4.91 -0.42
C PHE A 119 5.01 -4.66 -1.74
N ALA A 120 4.39 -5.70 -2.30
CA ALA A 120 3.63 -5.57 -3.55
C ALA A 120 2.39 -4.68 -3.37
N ALA A 121 1.76 -4.66 -2.19
CA ALA A 121 0.67 -3.76 -1.86
C ALA A 121 1.12 -2.29 -1.87
N ILE A 122 2.33 -1.99 -1.41
CA ILE A 122 2.89 -0.64 -1.49
C ILE A 122 3.11 -0.23 -2.94
N LEU A 123 3.63 -1.11 -3.79
CA LEU A 123 3.73 -0.83 -5.21
C LEU A 123 2.35 -0.60 -5.85
N SER A 124 1.34 -1.37 -5.47
CA SER A 124 -0.02 -1.18 -5.97
C SER A 124 -0.63 0.15 -5.54
N HIS A 125 -0.35 0.59 -4.31
CA HIS A 125 -0.75 1.90 -3.80
C HIS A 125 -0.12 3.02 -4.65
N ILE A 126 1.21 3.02 -4.79
CA ILE A 126 1.93 3.99 -5.64
C ILE A 126 1.38 3.98 -7.08
N SER A 127 1.09 2.79 -7.62
CA SER A 127 0.50 2.64 -8.95
C SER A 127 -0.85 3.34 -9.07
N PHE A 128 -1.72 3.18 -8.08
CA PHE A 128 -3.03 3.83 -8.09
C PHE A 128 -2.91 5.35 -7.98
N ASP A 129 -2.03 5.85 -7.12
CA ASP A 129 -1.76 7.29 -6.99
C ASP A 129 -1.24 7.92 -8.29
N ILE A 130 -0.38 7.19 -9.03
CA ILE A 130 0.09 7.63 -10.34
C ILE A 130 -1.09 7.74 -11.32
N LEU A 131 -2.00 6.76 -11.29
CA LEU A 131 -3.16 6.69 -12.19
C LEU A 131 -4.11 7.87 -11.95
N ILE A 132 -4.54 8.09 -10.70
CA ILE A 132 -5.54 9.12 -10.37
C ILE A 132 -4.96 10.53 -10.37
N GLY A 133 -3.67 10.67 -10.04
CA GLY A 133 -2.97 11.95 -9.99
C GLY A 133 -2.53 12.48 -11.37
N ASN A 134 -2.84 11.78 -12.46
CA ASN A 134 -2.31 12.10 -13.80
C ASN A 134 -0.78 12.19 -13.83
N GLY A 135 -0.12 11.29 -13.11
CA GLY A 135 1.28 11.34 -12.75
C GLY A 135 1.49 11.91 -11.36
N SER A 136 2.50 11.45 -10.68
CA SER A 136 2.79 11.83 -9.28
C SER A 136 4.28 11.75 -9.00
N SER A 137 4.71 12.46 -7.95
CA SER A 137 6.10 12.42 -7.49
C SER A 137 6.18 11.83 -6.09
N PHE A 138 7.10 10.89 -5.90
CA PHE A 138 7.28 10.18 -4.63
C PHE A 138 8.74 10.21 -4.16
N PRO A 139 8.99 10.32 -2.85
CA PRO A 139 10.32 10.23 -2.26
C PRO A 139 10.72 8.75 -2.09
N LEU A 140 10.95 8.03 -3.19
CA LEU A 140 11.11 6.57 -3.21
C LEU A 140 12.18 6.03 -2.25
N PHE A 141 13.18 6.83 -1.92
CA PHE A 141 14.29 6.45 -1.04
C PHE A 141 14.32 7.22 0.28
N ALA A 142 13.21 7.87 0.66
CA ALA A 142 13.11 8.50 1.98
C ALA A 142 13.25 7.43 3.09
N PRO A 143 13.94 7.71 4.22
CA PRO A 143 14.62 8.95 4.59
C PRO A 143 16.08 9.05 4.12
N ILE A 144 16.59 8.10 3.33
CA ILE A 144 17.99 8.09 2.86
C ILE A 144 18.27 9.32 1.99
N THR A 145 17.32 9.67 1.13
CA THR A 145 17.35 10.90 0.35
C THR A 145 15.95 11.50 0.25
N THR A 146 15.88 12.82 0.18
CA THR A 146 14.64 13.58 -0.02
C THR A 146 14.32 13.85 -1.48
N THR A 147 15.04 13.22 -2.41
CA THR A 147 14.82 13.38 -3.85
C THR A 147 13.48 12.76 -4.25
N PHE A 148 12.66 13.54 -4.96
CA PHE A 148 11.40 13.07 -5.52
C PHE A 148 11.62 12.52 -6.93
N PHE A 149 11.02 11.37 -7.19
CA PHE A 149 10.96 10.73 -8.50
C PHE A 149 9.59 10.96 -9.11
N THR A 150 9.55 11.58 -10.28
CA THR A 150 8.31 11.92 -10.98
C THR A 150 7.96 10.81 -11.96
N PHE A 151 6.73 10.34 -11.88
CA PHE A 151 6.12 9.36 -12.77
C PHE A 151 5.14 10.05 -13.71
N GLN A 152 5.09 9.58 -14.95
CA GLN A 152 4.02 9.93 -15.88
C GLN A 152 2.78 9.06 -15.59
N GLN A 153 1.61 9.51 -16.03
CA GLN A 153 0.39 8.73 -15.81
C GLN A 153 0.49 7.31 -16.39
N SER A 154 1.13 7.13 -17.54
CA SER A 154 1.31 5.81 -18.16
C SER A 154 2.08 4.81 -17.32
N ASP A 155 2.90 5.27 -16.38
CA ASP A 155 3.82 4.43 -15.60
C ASP A 155 3.08 3.58 -14.55
N TRP A 156 1.81 3.93 -14.21
CA TRP A 156 1.03 3.16 -13.25
C TRP A 156 0.97 1.66 -13.60
N LEU A 157 0.83 1.35 -14.87
CA LEU A 157 0.71 -0.04 -15.32
C LEU A 157 2.01 -0.82 -15.10
N ILE A 158 3.16 -0.19 -15.36
CA ILE A 158 4.48 -0.79 -15.15
C ILE A 158 4.70 -1.08 -13.67
N VAL A 159 4.32 -0.13 -12.79
CA VAL A 159 4.45 -0.29 -11.34
C VAL A 159 3.54 -1.41 -10.83
N LEU A 160 2.28 -1.47 -11.29
CA LEU A 160 1.34 -2.55 -10.92
C LEU A 160 1.84 -3.91 -11.37
N ILE A 161 2.27 -4.03 -12.63
CA ILE A 161 2.80 -5.29 -13.18
C ILE A 161 4.04 -5.73 -12.40
N SER A 162 4.91 -4.82 -12.00
CA SER A 162 6.08 -5.14 -11.18
C SER A 162 5.68 -5.80 -9.87
N GLY A 163 4.65 -5.29 -9.18
CA GLY A 163 4.09 -5.91 -7.98
C GLY A 163 3.56 -7.32 -8.23
N ILE A 164 2.80 -7.51 -9.32
CA ILE A 164 2.27 -8.82 -9.71
C ILE A 164 3.39 -9.83 -10.00
N VAL A 165 4.43 -9.40 -10.74
CA VAL A 165 5.60 -10.23 -11.08
C VAL A 165 6.35 -10.65 -9.83
N ILE A 166 6.51 -9.76 -8.84
CA ILE A 166 7.15 -10.09 -7.56
C ILE A 166 6.36 -11.18 -6.82
N VAL A 167 5.03 -11.06 -6.73
CA VAL A 167 4.18 -12.06 -6.08
C VAL A 167 4.22 -13.40 -6.81
N LEU A 168 4.18 -13.40 -8.15
CA LEU A 168 4.31 -14.61 -8.96
C LEU A 168 5.66 -15.30 -8.74
N SER A 169 6.74 -14.53 -8.72
CA SER A 169 8.10 -15.03 -8.57
C SER A 169 8.27 -15.77 -7.24
N ILE A 170 7.84 -15.16 -6.13
CA ILE A 170 7.93 -15.82 -4.83
C ILE A 170 7.05 -17.07 -4.75
N LYS A 171 5.87 -17.06 -5.36
CA LYS A 171 4.99 -18.25 -5.43
C LYS A 171 5.69 -19.41 -6.14
N ILE A 172 6.37 -19.16 -7.23
CA ILE A 172 7.12 -20.17 -7.99
C ILE A 172 8.28 -20.70 -7.15
N ILE A 173 9.05 -19.82 -6.51
CA ILE A 173 10.19 -20.20 -5.67
C ILE A 173 9.75 -21.09 -4.51
N VAL A 174 8.69 -20.69 -3.80
CA VAL A 174 8.18 -21.46 -2.66
C VAL A 174 7.65 -22.83 -3.10
N ARG A 175 6.92 -22.90 -4.22
CA ARG A 175 6.43 -24.17 -4.77
C ARG A 175 7.58 -25.11 -5.14
N ARG A 176 8.62 -24.62 -5.79
CA ARG A 176 9.81 -25.41 -6.14
C ARG A 176 10.49 -25.96 -4.88
N LYS A 177 10.68 -25.12 -3.86
CA LYS A 177 11.30 -25.55 -2.59
C LYS A 177 10.52 -26.68 -1.93
N ILE A 178 9.19 -26.60 -1.88
CA ILE A 178 8.33 -27.66 -1.32
C ILE A 178 8.46 -28.95 -2.14
N HIS A 179 8.49 -28.85 -3.46
CA HIS A 179 8.62 -30.01 -4.33
C HIS A 179 9.94 -30.75 -4.11
N PHE A 180 11.07 -30.03 -4.07
CA PHE A 180 12.38 -30.61 -3.78
C PHE A 180 12.46 -31.29 -2.40
N GLN A 181 11.83 -30.71 -1.39
CA GLN A 181 11.80 -31.31 -0.05
C GLN A 181 10.98 -32.62 0.00
N LYS A 182 9.99 -32.78 -0.88
CA LYS A 182 9.21 -34.02 -0.98
C LYS A 182 9.94 -35.16 -1.73
N LEU A 183 10.83 -34.81 -2.66
CA LEU A 183 11.61 -35.79 -3.42
C LEU A 183 12.78 -36.38 -2.62
N ASN A 184 13.24 -35.64 -1.61
CA ASN A 184 14.38 -36.03 -0.77
C ASN A 184 13.97 -36.72 0.57
N LYS A 185 12.70 -37.05 0.72
CA LYS A 185 12.15 -37.87 1.82
C LYS A 185 11.70 -39.24 1.32
#